data_607f3cd503e013f5d06728d9288c8a0c
#
_entry.id   607f3cd503e013f5d06728d9288c8a0c
#
_cell.length_a   1.000
_cell.length_b   1.000
_cell.length_c   1.000
_cell.angle_alpha   90.00
_cell.angle_beta   90.00
_cell.angle_gamma   90.00
#
_symmetry.space_group_name_H-M   'P 1'
#
loop_
_entity.id
_entity.type
_entity.pdbx_description
1 polymer ?
#
loop_
_entity_poly.entity_id
_entity_poly.type
_entity_poly.pdbx_seq_one_letter_code
_entity_poly.pdbx_strand_id
1 'polypeptide(L)'
;ICSGLVGSEMCIRDRLITATAGHLLNSDGKKIRPLLTLIISRMLKYRGSADVTLAVCIEFIHNATLLHDDVIDTGKIRRGKKSANEIWGNKVSVLVGDYLLSKAFKLMVKNKSLKLLEILSQTSLVLARGQIQDVGNTQNIKLSEKKYLSIINAKTAELFRVSCFLPTIITR
;
A
#
# COMPACT_ATOMS: atom_id res chain seq x y z
N ILE A 1 -2.66 39.55 6.02
CA ILE A 1 -1.31 38.98 5.85
C ILE A 1 -1.28 37.50 6.21
N CYS A 2 -2.03 37.03 7.23
CA CYS A 2 -2.05 35.60 7.61
C CYS A 2 -2.79 34.66 6.63
N SER A 3 -3.76 35.15 5.86
CA SER A 3 -4.54 34.28 4.93
C SER A 3 -3.76 33.83 3.68
N GLY A 4 -2.76 34.61 3.24
CA GLY A 4 -1.95 34.26 2.08
C GLY A 4 -0.90 33.15 2.34
N LEU A 5 -0.32 33.12 3.53
CA LEU A 5 0.69 32.11 3.92
C LEU A 5 0.07 30.73 4.12
N VAL A 6 -1.10 30.64 4.76
CA VAL A 6 -1.78 29.36 4.98
C VAL A 6 -2.22 28.71 3.66
N GLY A 7 -2.66 29.52 2.69
CA GLY A 7 -3.06 29.03 1.35
C GLY A 7 -1.87 28.52 0.53
N SER A 8 -0.69 29.15 0.63
CA SER A 8 0.51 28.76 -0.11
C SER A 8 1.15 27.48 0.46
N GLU A 9 1.22 27.33 1.78
CA GLU A 9 1.76 26.12 2.42
C GLU A 9 0.86 24.89 2.18
N MET A 10 -0.46 25.03 2.24
CA MET A 10 -1.40 23.97 1.91
C MET A 10 -1.27 23.53 0.46
N CYS A 11 -1.08 24.47 -0.47
CA CYS A 11 -0.89 24.20 -1.89
C CYS A 11 0.46 23.50 -2.21
N ILE A 12 1.54 23.83 -1.47
CA ILE A 12 2.86 23.19 -1.64
C ILE A 12 2.82 21.77 -1.11
N ARG A 13 2.24 21.55 0.07
CA ARG A 13 2.10 20.22 0.70
C ARG A 13 1.26 19.28 -0.17
N ASP A 14 0.13 19.75 -0.69
CA ASP A 14 -0.74 18.96 -1.55
C ASP A 14 -0.06 18.63 -2.89
N ARG A 15 0.76 19.54 -3.43
CA ARG A 15 1.56 19.29 -4.64
C ARG A 15 2.64 18.24 -4.41
N LEU A 16 3.34 18.27 -3.29
CA LEU A 16 4.39 17.30 -2.97
C LEU A 16 3.81 15.89 -2.80
N ILE A 17 2.72 15.76 -2.06
CA ILE A 17 2.00 14.48 -1.90
C ILE A 17 1.53 13.96 -3.25
N THR A 18 0.90 14.81 -4.06
CA THR A 18 0.38 14.42 -5.38
C THR A 18 1.50 14.03 -6.34
N ALA A 19 2.63 14.75 -6.33
CA ALA A 19 3.78 14.44 -7.18
C ALA A 19 4.41 13.09 -6.78
N THR A 20 4.68 12.89 -5.48
CA THR A 20 5.34 11.67 -4.98
C THR A 20 4.44 10.45 -5.10
N ALA A 21 3.18 10.53 -4.65
CA ALA A 21 2.21 9.44 -4.80
C ALA A 21 1.89 9.16 -6.27
N GLY A 22 1.73 10.21 -7.08
CA GLY A 22 1.48 10.11 -8.52
C GLY A 22 2.62 9.45 -9.27
N HIS A 23 3.87 9.69 -8.89
CA HIS A 23 5.04 9.03 -9.49
C HIS A 23 4.95 7.50 -9.39
N LEU A 24 4.51 6.98 -8.23
CA LEU A 24 4.33 5.56 -8.02
C LEU A 24 3.04 5.03 -8.66
N LEU A 25 1.91 5.70 -8.43
CA LEU A 25 0.60 5.28 -8.92
C LEU A 25 0.52 5.30 -10.45
N ASN A 26 1.22 6.24 -11.10
CA ASN A 26 1.28 6.36 -12.56
C ASN A 26 2.49 5.62 -13.17
N SER A 27 3.32 4.96 -12.35
CA SER A 27 4.38 4.11 -12.86
C SER A 27 3.79 2.86 -13.52
N ASP A 28 4.48 2.34 -14.56
CA ASP A 28 4.07 1.16 -15.33
C ASP A 28 3.99 -0.10 -14.45
N GLY A 29 2.90 -0.24 -13.73
CA GLY A 29 2.59 -1.39 -12.87
C GLY A 29 1.37 -2.12 -13.39
N LYS A 30 1.40 -3.45 -13.39
CA LYS A 30 0.28 -4.31 -13.85
C LYS A 30 -0.98 -4.19 -12.97
N LYS A 31 -0.91 -3.54 -11.81
CA LYS A 31 -2.02 -3.33 -10.85
C LYS A 31 -2.84 -4.60 -10.58
N ILE A 32 -2.14 -5.73 -10.47
CA ILE A 32 -2.76 -7.06 -10.38
C ILE A 32 -3.65 -7.17 -9.13
N ARG A 33 -3.23 -6.61 -7.99
CA ARG A 33 -3.99 -6.70 -6.73
C ARG A 33 -5.36 -6.02 -6.82
N PRO A 34 -5.47 -4.74 -7.19
CA PRO A 34 -6.77 -4.11 -7.39
C PRO A 34 -7.58 -4.78 -8.50
N LEU A 35 -6.93 -5.25 -9.57
CA LEU A 35 -7.60 -5.97 -10.65
C LEU A 35 -8.24 -7.28 -10.15
N LEU A 36 -7.54 -8.08 -9.33
CA LEU A 36 -8.09 -9.28 -8.70
C LEU A 36 -9.32 -8.97 -7.86
N THR A 37 -9.26 -7.92 -7.05
CA THR A 37 -10.42 -7.50 -6.24
C THR A 37 -11.64 -7.21 -7.11
N LEU A 38 -11.46 -6.47 -8.21
CA LEU A 38 -12.56 -6.13 -9.12
C LEU A 38 -13.09 -7.36 -9.89
N ILE A 39 -12.20 -8.21 -10.41
CA ILE A 39 -12.58 -9.42 -11.15
C ILE A 39 -13.40 -10.35 -10.25
N ILE A 40 -12.92 -10.62 -9.04
CA ILE A 40 -13.61 -11.53 -8.11
C ILE A 40 -14.96 -10.93 -7.67
N SER A 41 -15.04 -9.62 -7.45
CA SER A 41 -16.32 -8.95 -7.19
C SER A 41 -17.31 -9.16 -8.33
N ARG A 42 -16.86 -9.06 -9.58
CA ARG A 42 -17.71 -9.32 -10.76
C ARG A 42 -18.11 -10.79 -10.88
N MET A 43 -17.18 -11.71 -10.63
CA MET A 43 -17.49 -13.16 -10.61
C MET A 43 -18.55 -13.50 -9.57
N LEU A 44 -18.53 -12.84 -8.42
CA LEU A 44 -19.52 -12.95 -7.35
C LEU A 44 -20.80 -12.12 -7.61
N LYS A 45 -20.94 -11.53 -8.81
CA LYS A 45 -22.10 -10.73 -9.25
C LYS A 45 -22.38 -9.51 -8.36
N TYR A 46 -21.35 -8.97 -7.69
CA TYR A 46 -21.48 -7.76 -6.90
C TYR A 46 -21.82 -6.55 -7.79
N ARG A 47 -22.82 -5.77 -7.38
CA ARG A 47 -23.35 -4.61 -8.15
C ARG A 47 -23.17 -3.27 -7.42
N GLY A 48 -22.58 -3.25 -6.23
CA GLY A 48 -22.31 -2.03 -5.48
C GLY A 48 -21.02 -1.33 -5.94
N SER A 49 -20.59 -0.33 -5.18
CA SER A 49 -19.37 0.46 -5.42
C SER A 49 -18.25 0.22 -4.39
N ALA A 50 -18.49 -0.65 -3.38
CA ALA A 50 -17.50 -0.91 -2.35
C ALA A 50 -16.28 -1.66 -2.89
N ASP A 51 -16.42 -2.46 -3.96
CA ASP A 51 -15.34 -3.16 -4.65
C ASP A 51 -14.27 -2.20 -5.17
N VAL A 52 -14.67 -1.08 -5.76
CA VAL A 52 -13.73 -0.03 -6.23
C VAL A 52 -12.99 0.59 -5.03
N THR A 53 -13.72 0.89 -3.95
CA THR A 53 -13.09 1.44 -2.74
C THR A 53 -12.08 0.46 -2.13
N LEU A 54 -12.41 -0.83 -2.07
CA LEU A 54 -11.49 -1.87 -1.60
C LEU A 54 -10.26 -2.00 -2.50
N ALA A 55 -10.45 -1.99 -3.82
CA ALA A 55 -9.35 -2.03 -4.77
C ALA A 55 -8.39 -0.85 -4.59
N VAL A 56 -8.92 0.36 -4.35
CA VAL A 56 -8.11 1.55 -4.05
C VAL A 56 -7.39 1.42 -2.71
N CYS A 57 -8.05 0.92 -1.66
CA CYS A 57 -7.41 0.69 -0.36
C CYS A 57 -6.22 -0.28 -0.48
N ILE A 58 -6.39 -1.39 -1.19
CA ILE A 58 -5.33 -2.37 -1.43
C ILE A 58 -4.16 -1.74 -2.19
N GLU A 59 -4.44 -0.95 -3.22
CA GLU A 59 -3.40 -0.29 -3.99
C GLU A 59 -2.67 0.78 -3.16
N PHE A 60 -3.38 1.51 -2.29
CA PHE A 60 -2.75 2.46 -1.37
C PHE A 60 -1.85 1.77 -0.36
N ILE A 61 -2.29 0.67 0.26
CA ILE A 61 -1.46 -0.13 1.17
C ILE A 61 -0.22 -0.65 0.42
N HIS A 62 -0.39 -1.19 -0.79
CA HIS A 62 0.73 -1.67 -1.60
C HIS A 62 1.74 -0.56 -1.92
N ASN A 63 1.28 0.61 -2.37
CA ASN A 63 2.19 1.71 -2.70
C ASN A 63 2.84 2.32 -1.45
N ALA A 64 2.17 2.33 -0.30
CA ALA A 64 2.77 2.71 0.97
C ALA A 64 3.93 1.79 1.35
N THR A 65 3.72 0.46 1.25
CA THR A 65 4.82 -0.50 1.51
C THR A 65 5.97 -0.33 0.54
N LEU A 66 5.71 -0.06 -0.76
CA LEU A 66 6.76 0.19 -1.74
C LEU A 66 7.60 1.44 -1.43
N LEU A 67 6.96 2.54 -0.97
CA LEU A 67 7.66 3.76 -0.57
C LEU A 67 8.56 3.53 0.65
N HIS A 68 8.11 2.74 1.61
CA HIS A 68 8.89 2.37 2.79
C HIS A 68 10.03 1.40 2.43
N ASP A 69 9.75 0.39 1.60
CA ASP A 69 10.75 -0.59 1.15
C ASP A 69 11.90 0.08 0.40
N ASP A 70 11.61 1.03 -0.50
CA ASP A 70 12.64 1.76 -1.24
C ASP A 70 13.61 2.52 -0.31
N VAL A 71 13.12 3.02 0.83
CA VAL A 71 13.95 3.67 1.85
C VAL A 71 14.77 2.65 2.62
N ILE A 72 14.16 1.55 3.05
CA ILE A 72 14.78 0.49 3.85
C ILE A 72 15.87 -0.22 3.05
N ASP A 73 15.56 -0.55 1.80
CA ASP A 73 16.45 -1.28 0.89
C ASP A 73 17.45 -0.35 0.16
N THR A 74 17.42 0.97 0.45
CA THR A 74 18.21 2.00 -0.27
C THR A 74 18.08 1.88 -1.78
N GLY A 75 16.88 1.54 -2.23
CA GLY A 75 16.56 1.32 -3.64
C GLY A 75 16.66 2.60 -4.45
N LYS A 76 17.45 2.59 -5.55
CA LYS A 76 17.63 3.77 -6.42
C LYS A 76 16.72 3.77 -7.63
N ILE A 77 16.32 2.60 -8.08
CA ILE A 77 15.52 2.42 -9.30
C ILE A 77 14.33 1.52 -9.01
N ARG A 78 13.16 1.95 -9.45
CA ARG A 78 11.92 1.18 -9.41
C ARG A 78 11.21 1.22 -10.76
N ARG A 79 10.97 0.05 -11.34
CA ARG A 79 10.32 -0.10 -12.66
C ARG A 79 10.99 0.76 -13.76
N GLY A 80 12.32 0.77 -13.79
CA GLY A 80 13.12 1.52 -14.78
C GLY A 80 13.20 3.03 -14.57
N LYS A 81 12.57 3.56 -13.50
CA LYS A 81 12.62 4.99 -13.13
C LYS A 81 13.33 5.17 -11.80
N LYS A 82 13.83 6.37 -11.51
CA LYS A 82 14.35 6.70 -10.17
C LYS A 82 13.25 6.48 -9.13
N SER A 83 13.61 5.86 -8.01
CA SER A 83 12.70 5.66 -6.89
C SER A 83 12.31 6.99 -6.23
N ALA A 84 11.23 6.99 -5.45
CA ALA A 84 10.74 8.21 -4.81
C ALA A 84 11.74 8.79 -3.81
N ASN A 85 12.45 7.95 -3.06
CA ASN A 85 13.49 8.37 -2.12
C ASN A 85 14.70 9.02 -2.79
N GLU A 86 15.04 8.63 -4.03
CA GLU A 86 16.10 9.27 -4.83
C GLU A 86 15.69 10.65 -5.38
N ILE A 87 14.38 10.87 -5.60
CA ILE A 87 13.89 12.14 -6.17
C ILE A 87 13.57 13.15 -5.08
N TRP A 88 12.88 12.72 -4.02
CA TRP A 88 12.35 13.60 -2.95
C TRP A 88 13.00 13.37 -1.57
N GLY A 89 13.89 12.40 -1.48
CA GLY A 89 14.55 12.03 -0.23
C GLY A 89 13.73 11.07 0.66
N ASN A 90 14.43 10.39 1.57
CA ASN A 90 13.86 9.38 2.45
C ASN A 90 12.71 9.90 3.31
N LYS A 91 12.84 11.12 3.87
CA LYS A 91 11.81 11.72 4.74
C LYS A 91 10.47 11.87 4.01
N VAL A 92 10.50 12.37 2.78
CA VAL A 92 9.28 12.57 1.98
C VAL A 92 8.68 11.22 1.61
N SER A 93 9.50 10.25 1.23
CA SER A 93 9.04 8.89 0.87
C SER A 93 8.28 8.23 2.02
N VAL A 94 8.86 8.28 3.24
CA VAL A 94 8.21 7.72 4.44
C VAL A 94 6.89 8.44 4.74
N LEU A 95 6.89 9.78 4.79
CA LEU A 95 5.68 10.54 5.12
C LEU A 95 4.56 10.37 4.09
N VAL A 96 4.89 10.24 2.81
CA VAL A 96 3.88 9.97 1.77
C VAL A 96 3.37 8.53 1.86
N GLY A 97 4.21 7.56 2.23
CA GLY A 97 3.78 6.21 2.57
C GLY A 97 2.76 6.18 3.72
N ASP A 98 3.06 6.88 4.82
CA ASP A 98 2.15 7.03 5.96
C ASP A 98 0.83 7.71 5.57
N TYR A 99 0.91 8.73 4.71
CA TYR A 99 -0.27 9.41 4.18
C TYR A 99 -1.17 8.46 3.37
N LEU A 100 -0.59 7.63 2.47
CA LEU A 100 -1.35 6.66 1.69
C LEU A 100 -2.00 5.60 2.59
N LEU A 101 -1.28 5.10 3.59
CA LEU A 101 -1.81 4.17 4.57
C LEU A 101 -2.99 4.78 5.36
N SER A 102 -2.83 6.03 5.83
CA SER A 102 -3.88 6.76 6.52
C SER A 102 -5.12 7.01 5.63
N LYS A 103 -4.90 7.27 4.34
CA LYS A 103 -5.99 7.39 3.34
C LYS A 103 -6.71 6.07 3.14
N ALA A 104 -6.00 4.94 3.09
CA ALA A 104 -6.62 3.63 3.02
C ALA A 104 -7.53 3.39 4.23
N PHE A 105 -7.06 3.63 5.46
CA PHE A 105 -7.88 3.54 6.67
C PHE A 105 -9.11 4.44 6.63
N LYS A 106 -8.95 5.70 6.22
CA LYS A 106 -10.08 6.63 6.07
C LYS A 106 -11.14 6.13 5.08
N LEU A 107 -10.71 5.53 3.96
CA LEU A 107 -11.64 4.95 2.97
C LEU A 107 -12.35 3.70 3.52
N MET A 108 -11.64 2.86 4.28
CA MET A 108 -12.23 1.68 4.93
C MET A 108 -13.34 2.04 5.92
N VAL A 109 -13.11 3.06 6.76
CA VAL A 109 -14.10 3.54 7.72
C VAL A 109 -15.37 4.04 7.02
N LYS A 110 -15.24 4.65 5.83
CA LYS A 110 -16.40 5.09 5.04
C LYS A 110 -17.33 3.95 4.61
N ASN A 111 -16.83 2.73 4.46
CA ASN A 111 -17.64 1.56 4.15
C ASN A 111 -18.50 1.06 5.33
N LYS A 112 -18.34 1.63 6.53
CA LYS A 112 -19.09 1.30 7.74
C LYS A 112 -19.09 -0.19 8.10
N SER A 113 -18.09 -0.94 7.64
CA SER A 113 -17.92 -2.37 7.91
C SER A 113 -16.72 -2.59 8.82
N LEU A 114 -16.99 -2.92 10.09
CA LEU A 114 -15.95 -3.28 11.05
C LEU A 114 -15.17 -4.51 10.59
N LYS A 115 -15.81 -5.45 9.89
CA LYS A 115 -15.16 -6.66 9.39
C LYS A 115 -14.11 -6.36 8.33
N LEU A 116 -14.40 -5.43 7.42
CA LEU A 116 -13.42 -4.97 6.43
C LEU A 116 -12.24 -4.24 7.10
N LEU A 117 -12.53 -3.40 8.07
CA LEU A 117 -11.51 -2.69 8.84
C LEU A 117 -10.61 -3.66 9.62
N GLU A 118 -11.18 -4.67 10.29
CA GLU A 118 -10.45 -5.72 11.00
C GLU A 118 -9.50 -6.47 10.05
N ILE A 119 -9.99 -6.93 8.89
CA ILE A 119 -9.18 -7.69 7.94
C ILE A 119 -8.01 -6.84 7.42
N LEU A 120 -8.27 -5.61 7.01
CA LEU A 120 -7.22 -4.76 6.42
C LEU A 120 -6.22 -4.23 7.45
N SER A 121 -6.65 -3.97 8.69
CA SER A 121 -5.73 -3.64 9.77
C SER A 121 -4.83 -4.83 10.15
N GLN A 122 -5.40 -6.02 10.24
CA GLN A 122 -4.62 -7.25 10.45
C GLN A 122 -3.65 -7.51 9.30
N THR A 123 -4.07 -7.27 8.05
CA THR A 123 -3.19 -7.38 6.89
C THR A 123 -2.01 -6.42 6.97
N SER A 124 -2.26 -5.15 7.32
CA SER A 124 -1.20 -4.15 7.50
C SER A 124 -0.20 -4.58 8.58
N LEU A 125 -0.69 -5.17 9.68
CA LEU A 125 0.17 -5.71 10.74
C LEU A 125 1.03 -6.88 10.26
N VAL A 126 0.46 -7.79 9.46
CA VAL A 126 1.18 -8.94 8.88
C VAL A 126 2.27 -8.46 7.91
N LEU A 127 1.95 -7.50 7.04
CA LEU A 127 2.92 -6.90 6.11
C LEU A 127 4.09 -6.26 6.85
N ALA A 128 3.82 -5.44 7.88
CA ALA A 128 4.85 -4.81 8.70
C ALA A 128 5.75 -5.82 9.41
N ARG A 129 5.16 -6.88 9.98
CA ARG A 129 5.92 -7.99 10.59
C ARG A 129 6.79 -8.71 9.57
N GLY A 130 6.26 -8.96 8.38
CA GLY A 130 6.99 -9.57 7.27
C GLY A 130 8.22 -8.76 6.88
N GLN A 131 8.07 -7.44 6.79
CA GLN A 131 9.17 -6.53 6.47
C GLN A 131 10.25 -6.51 7.58
N ILE A 132 9.85 -6.44 8.86
CA ILE A 132 10.77 -6.50 10.00
C ILE A 132 11.55 -7.82 10.00
N GLN A 133 10.88 -8.95 9.71
CA GLN A 133 11.52 -10.26 9.64
C GLN A 133 12.49 -10.35 8.47
N ASP A 134 12.16 -9.76 7.32
CA ASP A 134 13.02 -9.71 6.15
C ASP A 134 14.32 -8.96 6.46
N VAL A 135 14.20 -7.72 6.96
CA VAL A 135 15.35 -6.90 7.38
C VAL A 135 16.22 -7.63 8.42
N GLY A 136 15.61 -8.24 9.43
CA GLY A 136 16.32 -8.97 10.48
C GLY A 136 17.02 -10.24 10.00
N ASN A 137 16.77 -10.71 8.77
CA ASN A 137 17.36 -11.90 8.19
C ASN A 137 18.16 -11.65 6.89
N THR A 138 18.37 -10.41 6.48
CA THR A 138 18.97 -10.03 5.20
C THR A 138 20.35 -10.67 4.96
N GLN A 139 21.15 -10.92 6.01
CA GLN A 139 22.49 -11.53 5.90
C GLN A 139 22.56 -12.95 6.48
N ASN A 140 21.42 -13.56 6.78
CA ASN A 140 21.37 -14.87 7.42
C ASN A 140 21.44 -16.00 6.38
N ILE A 141 22.66 -16.44 6.05
CA ILE A 141 22.91 -17.55 5.11
C ILE A 141 22.39 -18.91 5.64
N LYS A 142 22.07 -19.02 6.93
CA LYS A 142 21.52 -20.23 7.55
C LYS A 142 19.99 -20.18 7.69
N LEU A 143 19.33 -19.24 7.00
CA LEU A 143 17.88 -19.13 7.04
C LEU A 143 17.24 -20.42 6.49
N SER A 144 16.37 -21.05 7.27
CA SER A 144 15.67 -22.25 6.81
C SER A 144 14.63 -21.88 5.73
N GLU A 145 14.37 -22.80 4.79
CA GLU A 145 13.35 -22.65 3.76
C GLU A 145 11.99 -22.30 4.36
N LYS A 146 11.59 -22.99 5.43
CA LYS A 146 10.32 -22.71 6.14
C LYS A 146 10.25 -21.25 6.61
N LYS A 147 11.33 -20.70 7.14
CA LYS A 147 11.37 -19.31 7.60
C LYS A 147 11.34 -18.34 6.43
N TYR A 148 12.08 -18.64 5.35
CA TYR A 148 12.06 -17.87 4.11
C TYR A 148 10.65 -17.79 3.50
N LEU A 149 9.98 -18.93 3.35
CA LEU A 149 8.61 -18.98 2.86
C LEU A 149 7.63 -18.20 3.76
N SER A 150 7.83 -18.25 5.09
CA SER A 150 7.02 -17.45 6.03
C SER A 150 7.17 -15.94 5.79
N ILE A 151 8.39 -15.47 5.52
CA ILE A 151 8.66 -14.06 5.21
C ILE A 151 7.99 -13.65 3.91
N ILE A 152 8.16 -14.44 2.83
CA ILE A 152 7.53 -14.17 1.53
C ILE A 152 5.99 -14.17 1.65
N ASN A 153 5.45 -15.11 2.40
CA ASN A 153 4.01 -15.18 2.63
C ASN A 153 3.51 -13.89 3.29
N ALA A 154 4.16 -13.44 4.37
CA ALA A 154 3.79 -12.22 5.06
C ALA A 154 4.01 -10.97 4.20
N LYS A 155 5.18 -10.82 3.56
CA LYS A 155 5.55 -9.62 2.79
C LYS A 155 4.81 -9.49 1.46
N THR A 156 4.51 -10.60 0.79
CA THR A 156 4.02 -10.60 -0.60
C THR A 156 2.66 -11.27 -0.76
N ALA A 157 2.51 -12.53 -0.31
CA ALA A 157 1.33 -13.33 -0.61
C ALA A 157 0.09 -12.85 0.16
N GLU A 158 0.26 -12.34 1.37
CA GLU A 158 -0.86 -11.90 2.23
C GLU A 158 -1.73 -10.84 1.54
N LEU A 159 -1.13 -9.84 0.91
CA LEU A 159 -1.90 -8.81 0.23
C LEU A 159 -2.64 -9.34 -1.03
N PHE A 160 -2.09 -10.35 -1.71
CA PHE A 160 -2.79 -11.07 -2.77
C PHE A 160 -3.98 -11.86 -2.23
N ARG A 161 -3.77 -12.60 -1.14
CA ARG A 161 -4.83 -13.36 -0.45
C ARG A 161 -6.00 -12.44 -0.12
N VAL A 162 -5.71 -11.30 0.48
CA VAL A 162 -6.73 -10.33 0.90
C VAL A 162 -7.41 -9.67 -0.28
N SER A 163 -6.68 -9.39 -1.37
CA SER A 163 -7.27 -8.89 -2.62
C SER A 163 -8.34 -9.83 -3.18
N CYS A 164 -8.14 -11.14 -3.01
CA CYS A 164 -9.12 -12.15 -3.44
C CYS A 164 -10.24 -12.37 -2.39
N PHE A 165 -9.93 -12.19 -1.10
CA PHE A 165 -10.85 -12.49 -0.03
C PHE A 165 -11.88 -11.38 0.26
N LEU A 166 -11.47 -10.11 0.21
CA LEU A 166 -12.36 -8.99 0.53
C LEU A 166 -13.65 -8.94 -0.30
N PRO A 167 -13.66 -9.27 -1.61
CA PRO A 167 -14.88 -9.35 -2.38
C PRO A 167 -15.93 -10.28 -1.79
N THR A 168 -15.53 -11.39 -1.16
CA THR A 168 -16.47 -12.34 -0.55
C THR A 168 -17.19 -11.78 0.67
N ILE A 169 -16.65 -10.73 1.29
CA ILE A 169 -17.25 -10.07 2.46
C ILE A 169 -18.32 -9.06 2.05
N ILE A 170 -18.13 -8.37 0.92
CA ILE A 170 -19.09 -7.35 0.46
C ILE A 170 -20.24 -7.94 -0.36
N THR A 171 -20.16 -9.22 -0.72
CA THR A 171 -21.21 -9.93 -1.47
C THR A 171 -22.17 -10.70 -0.57
N ARG A 172 -21.94 -10.72 0.71
CA ARG A 172 -22.84 -11.27 1.73
C ARG A 172 -23.76 -10.18 2.27
#